data_5e5aebf5c2a2f6e9f696f549e438c70e
#
_entry.id   5e5aebf5c2a2f6e9f696f549e438c70e
#
_cell.length_a   1.000
_cell.length_b   1.000
_cell.length_c   1.000
_cell.angle_alpha   90.00
_cell.angle_beta   90.00
_cell.angle_gamma   90.00
#
_symmetry.space_group_name_H-M   'P 1'
#
loop_
_entity.id
_entity.type
_entity.pdbx_description
1 polymer ?
#
loop_
_entity_poly.entity_id
_entity_poly.type
_entity_poly.pdbx_seq_one_letter_code
_entity_poly.pdbx_strand_id
1 'polypeptide(L)'
;KKASNLKNATRRVVDHGLFYLLQRAVYSSDNLGHFGLNLDAYVHFTSPIRRYADLVVHRQLKSFLKKEKWAHSEEEITKISEQCTVNSQEAKSIEWELVANIFHLHLLRGGTLDSIED
;
A
#
# COMPACT_ATOMS: atom_id res chain seq x y z
N LYS A 1 24.22 14.82 24.94
CA LYS A 1 23.77 13.54 24.33
C LYS A 1 22.35 13.14 24.77
N LYS A 2 21.95 13.24 26.07
CA LYS A 2 20.57 12.88 26.53
C LYS A 2 19.45 13.75 25.93
N ALA A 3 19.66 15.06 25.77
CA ALA A 3 18.64 15.97 25.24
C ALA A 3 18.39 15.81 23.72
N SER A 4 19.41 15.41 22.94
CA SER A 4 19.25 15.11 21.52
C SER A 4 18.45 13.82 21.30
N ASN A 5 18.67 12.81 22.15
CA ASN A 5 17.92 11.54 22.07
C ASN A 5 16.44 11.73 22.44
N LEU A 6 16.11 12.62 23.40
CA LEU A 6 14.74 12.93 23.76
C LEU A 6 13.98 13.62 22.62
N LYS A 7 14.62 14.58 21.94
CA LYS A 7 14.03 15.24 20.76
C LYS A 7 13.77 14.26 19.62
N ASN A 8 14.68 13.31 19.40
CA ASN A 8 14.52 12.28 18.38
C ASN A 8 13.41 11.27 18.73
N ALA A 9 13.29 10.91 20.02
CA ALA A 9 12.21 10.04 20.49
C ALA A 9 10.83 10.70 20.33
N THR A 10 10.71 11.97 20.74
CA THR A 10 9.45 12.72 20.59
C THR A 10 9.08 12.89 19.11
N ARG A 11 10.05 13.17 18.24
CA ARG A 11 9.82 13.27 16.81
C ARG A 11 9.32 11.94 16.23
N ARG A 12 9.94 10.81 16.58
CA ARG A 12 9.50 9.48 16.14
C ARG A 12 8.06 9.16 16.56
N VAL A 13 7.67 9.53 17.78
CA VAL A 13 6.29 9.34 18.27
C VAL A 13 5.30 10.18 17.47
N VAL A 14 5.66 11.45 17.19
CA VAL A 14 4.81 12.34 16.37
C VAL A 14 4.71 11.83 14.94
N ASP A 15 5.84 11.47 14.31
CA ASP A 15 5.86 10.92 12.94
C ASP A 15 5.03 9.64 12.87
N HIS A 16 5.16 8.74 13.84
CA HIS A 16 4.37 7.51 13.92
C HIS A 16 2.87 7.78 14.09
N GLY A 17 2.51 8.74 14.96
CA GLY A 17 1.12 9.17 15.14
C GLY A 17 0.52 9.77 13.87
N LEU A 18 1.29 10.55 13.11
CA LEU A 18 0.87 11.11 11.81
C LEU A 18 0.58 10.01 10.79
N PHE A 19 1.39 8.94 10.74
CA PHE A 19 1.13 7.81 9.84
C PHE A 19 -0.21 7.10 10.12
N TYR A 20 -0.65 7.05 11.38
CA TYR A 20 -1.96 6.49 11.73
C TYR A 20 -3.14 7.37 11.30
N LEU A 21 -2.92 8.68 11.16
CA LEU A 21 -3.93 9.63 10.70
C LEU A 21 -4.07 9.67 9.17
N LEU A 22 -3.07 9.16 8.44
CA LEU A 22 -3.13 9.07 6.98
C LEU A 22 -4.13 7.98 6.59
N GLN A 23 -5.03 8.32 5.67
CA GLN A 23 -5.95 7.35 5.09
C GLN A 23 -5.16 6.25 4.38
N ARG A 24 -5.63 5.01 4.54
CA ARG A 24 -5.08 3.88 3.79
C ARG A 24 -5.34 4.10 2.29
N ALA A 25 -4.39 3.67 1.47
CA ALA A 25 -4.56 3.67 0.03
C ALA A 25 -5.78 2.83 -0.37
N VAL A 26 -6.63 3.39 -1.21
CA VAL A 26 -7.81 2.72 -1.78
C VAL A 26 -7.71 2.77 -3.30
N TYR A 27 -8.25 1.75 -3.95
CA TYR A 27 -8.51 1.80 -5.39
C TYR A 27 -9.91 2.37 -5.61
N SER A 28 -10.06 3.27 -6.57
CA SER A 28 -11.33 3.88 -6.94
C SER A 28 -11.42 4.04 -8.45
N SER A 29 -12.64 4.02 -8.99
CA SER A 29 -12.93 4.47 -10.36
C SER A 29 -12.78 5.98 -10.50
N ASP A 30 -12.99 6.71 -9.39
CA ASP A 30 -12.85 8.16 -9.35
C ASP A 30 -11.40 8.59 -9.22
N ASN A 31 -11.06 9.71 -9.87
CA ASN A 31 -9.74 10.30 -9.72
C ASN A 31 -9.65 11.10 -8.40
N LEU A 32 -9.11 10.46 -7.37
CA LEU A 32 -8.92 11.07 -6.05
C LEU A 32 -7.56 11.80 -5.91
N GLY A 33 -6.71 11.74 -6.94
CA GLY A 33 -5.33 12.22 -6.86
C GLY A 33 -4.47 11.40 -5.89
N HIS A 34 -3.30 11.92 -5.58
CA HIS A 34 -2.40 11.30 -4.59
C HIS A 34 -1.77 12.37 -3.69
N PHE A 35 -2.35 12.58 -2.51
CA PHE A 35 -1.90 13.63 -1.58
C PHE A 35 -0.40 13.53 -1.24
N GLY A 36 0.08 12.33 -0.89
CA GLY A 36 1.47 12.13 -0.48
C GLY A 36 2.52 12.37 -1.58
N LEU A 37 2.12 12.30 -2.86
CA LEU A 37 2.97 12.62 -4.00
C LEU A 37 2.66 13.99 -4.59
N ASN A 38 1.65 14.68 -4.07
CA ASN A 38 1.14 15.96 -4.60
C ASN A 38 0.83 15.88 -6.11
N LEU A 39 0.09 14.84 -6.50
CA LEU A 39 -0.33 14.60 -7.87
C LEU A 39 -1.85 14.68 -7.99
N ASP A 40 -2.34 15.40 -9.01
CA ASP A 40 -3.76 15.53 -9.29
C ASP A 40 -4.38 14.22 -9.85
N ALA A 41 -3.57 13.38 -10.46
CA ALA A 41 -3.98 12.07 -10.95
C ALA A 41 -2.87 11.05 -10.70
N TYR A 42 -3.25 9.87 -10.28
CA TYR A 42 -2.30 8.78 -10.01
C TYR A 42 -2.94 7.43 -10.28
N VAL A 43 -2.15 6.54 -10.88
CA VAL A 43 -2.59 5.18 -11.15
C VAL A 43 -1.43 4.20 -10.96
N HIS A 44 -1.71 3.03 -10.46
CA HIS A 44 -0.77 1.92 -10.46
C HIS A 44 -0.66 1.34 -11.87
N PHE A 45 0.57 1.17 -12.37
CA PHE A 45 0.79 0.72 -13.75
C PHE A 45 1.93 -0.30 -13.89
N THR A 46 2.92 -0.27 -13.02
CA THR A 46 4.24 -0.89 -13.24
C THR A 46 4.37 -2.33 -12.74
N SER A 47 3.37 -2.89 -12.07
CA SER A 47 3.46 -4.23 -11.47
C SER A 47 2.24 -5.11 -11.76
N PRO A 48 1.89 -5.36 -13.04
CA PRO A 48 0.67 -6.11 -13.41
C PRO A 48 0.73 -7.61 -13.04
N ILE A 49 1.91 -8.15 -12.75
CA ILE A 49 2.08 -9.55 -12.30
C ILE A 49 1.45 -9.79 -10.93
N ARG A 50 1.53 -8.80 -10.03
CA ARG A 50 1.10 -8.94 -8.64
C ARG A 50 -0.04 -8.00 -8.22
N ARG A 51 -0.42 -7.05 -9.07
CA ARG A 51 -1.51 -6.12 -8.83
C ARG A 51 -2.50 -6.16 -9.98
N TYR A 52 -3.68 -6.71 -9.71
CA TYR A 52 -4.72 -6.82 -10.73
C TYR A 52 -5.20 -5.45 -11.24
N ALA A 53 -5.20 -4.44 -10.38
CA ALA A 53 -5.52 -3.07 -10.78
C ALA A 53 -4.63 -2.56 -11.94
N ASP A 54 -3.32 -2.83 -11.90
CA ASP A 54 -2.40 -2.46 -12.97
C ASP A 54 -2.78 -3.14 -14.29
N LEU A 55 -3.17 -4.42 -14.24
CA LEU A 55 -3.60 -5.17 -15.41
C LEU A 55 -4.89 -4.60 -16.01
N VAL A 56 -5.83 -4.15 -15.19
CA VAL A 56 -7.07 -3.48 -15.64
C VAL A 56 -6.72 -2.19 -16.36
N VAL A 57 -5.82 -1.37 -15.80
CA VAL A 57 -5.35 -0.12 -16.45
C VAL A 57 -4.68 -0.42 -17.78
N HIS A 58 -3.84 -1.46 -17.88
CA HIS A 58 -3.24 -1.89 -19.15
C HIS A 58 -4.29 -2.26 -20.20
N ARG A 59 -5.34 -2.98 -19.80
CA ARG A 59 -6.44 -3.36 -20.71
C ARG A 59 -7.21 -2.14 -21.20
N GLN A 60 -7.55 -1.21 -20.30
CA GLN A 60 -8.24 0.03 -20.65
C GLN A 60 -7.38 0.89 -21.60
N LEU A 61 -6.11 1.07 -21.28
CA LEU A 61 -5.19 1.83 -22.12
C LEU A 61 -5.03 1.21 -23.51
N LYS A 62 -4.93 -0.13 -23.57
CA LYS A 62 -4.83 -0.87 -24.84
C LYS A 62 -6.08 -0.64 -25.72
N SER A 63 -7.28 -0.72 -25.14
CA SER A 63 -8.54 -0.45 -25.85
C SER A 63 -8.59 0.99 -26.35
N PHE A 64 -8.18 1.96 -25.52
CA PHE A 64 -8.12 3.37 -25.91
C PHE A 64 -7.17 3.60 -27.09
N LEU A 65 -5.95 3.06 -27.03
CA LEU A 65 -4.94 3.23 -28.09
C LEU A 65 -5.37 2.60 -29.41
N LYS A 66 -6.11 1.49 -29.35
CA LYS A 66 -6.65 0.80 -30.53
C LYS A 66 -7.95 1.43 -31.04
N LYS A 67 -8.51 2.40 -30.35
CA LYS A 67 -9.84 2.99 -30.62
C LYS A 67 -10.96 1.93 -30.64
N GLU A 68 -10.80 0.91 -29.80
CA GLU A 68 -11.78 -0.15 -29.56
C GLU A 68 -12.74 0.27 -28.43
N LYS A 69 -13.79 -0.53 -28.22
CA LYS A 69 -14.65 -0.40 -27.04
C LYS A 69 -13.81 -0.60 -25.77
N TRP A 70 -14.12 0.15 -24.71
CA TRP A 70 -13.48 -0.02 -23.40
C TRP A 70 -13.51 -1.48 -22.94
N ALA A 71 -12.40 -1.96 -22.43
CA ALA A 71 -12.27 -3.34 -21.97
C ALA A 71 -13.19 -3.66 -20.78
N HIS A 72 -13.45 -2.67 -19.95
CA HIS A 72 -14.35 -2.75 -18.79
C HIS A 72 -15.24 -1.52 -18.73
N SER A 73 -16.49 -1.69 -18.33
CA SER A 73 -17.42 -0.61 -18.04
C SER A 73 -17.04 0.09 -16.71
N GLU A 74 -17.59 1.26 -16.46
CA GLU A 74 -17.39 2.00 -15.22
C GLU A 74 -17.88 1.20 -14.00
N GLU A 75 -19.02 0.54 -14.11
CA GLU A 75 -19.57 -0.31 -13.04
C GLU A 75 -18.66 -1.51 -12.73
N GLU A 76 -18.06 -2.11 -13.76
CA GLU A 76 -17.11 -3.21 -13.59
C GLU A 76 -15.83 -2.70 -12.92
N ILE A 77 -15.31 -1.54 -13.31
CA ILE A 77 -14.12 -0.93 -12.71
C ILE A 77 -14.38 -0.62 -11.23
N THR A 78 -15.55 -0.11 -10.88
CA THR A 78 -15.92 0.17 -9.49
C THR A 78 -15.88 -1.11 -8.65
N LYS A 79 -16.52 -2.18 -9.08
CA LYS A 79 -16.49 -3.49 -8.38
C LYS A 79 -15.07 -4.06 -8.27
N ILE A 80 -14.28 -3.95 -9.33
CA ILE A 80 -12.87 -4.41 -9.33
C ILE A 80 -12.06 -3.58 -8.34
N SER A 81 -12.24 -2.28 -8.29
CA SER A 81 -11.49 -1.39 -7.39
C SER A 81 -11.81 -1.68 -5.92
N GLU A 82 -13.07 -1.91 -5.57
CA GLU A 82 -13.49 -2.33 -4.24
C GLU A 82 -12.81 -3.66 -3.84
N GLN A 83 -12.88 -4.65 -4.71
CA GLN A 83 -12.26 -5.96 -4.46
C GLN A 83 -10.73 -5.86 -4.34
N CYS A 84 -10.08 -5.06 -5.19
CA CYS A 84 -8.63 -4.82 -5.10
C CYS A 84 -8.26 -4.14 -3.78
N THR A 85 -9.09 -3.23 -3.29
CA THR A 85 -8.88 -2.55 -2.00
C THR A 85 -8.94 -3.55 -0.85
N VAL A 86 -9.99 -4.38 -0.80
CA VAL A 86 -10.16 -5.42 0.22
C VAL A 86 -8.97 -6.40 0.20
N ASN A 87 -8.68 -6.98 -0.96
CA ASN A 87 -7.59 -7.96 -1.10
C ASN A 87 -6.21 -7.37 -0.73
N SER A 88 -5.96 -6.09 -1.05
CA SER A 88 -4.72 -5.40 -0.68
C SER A 88 -4.61 -5.20 0.83
N GLN A 89 -5.71 -4.94 1.51
CA GLN A 89 -5.73 -4.79 2.97
C GLN A 89 -5.54 -6.13 3.67
N GLU A 90 -6.20 -7.18 3.19
CA GLU A 90 -6.04 -8.55 3.70
C GLU A 90 -4.60 -9.05 3.52
N ALA A 91 -4.02 -8.88 2.33
CA ALA A 91 -2.63 -9.26 2.06
C ALA A 91 -1.66 -8.57 3.03
N LYS A 92 -1.87 -7.28 3.30
CA LYS A 92 -1.08 -6.52 4.26
C LYS A 92 -1.24 -7.02 5.70
N SER A 93 -2.46 -7.39 6.09
CA SER A 93 -2.73 -7.95 7.41
C SER A 93 -1.98 -9.27 7.61
N ILE A 94 -2.02 -10.16 6.61
CA ILE A 94 -1.30 -11.44 6.63
C ILE A 94 0.21 -11.22 6.69
N GLU A 95 0.75 -10.26 5.93
CA GLU A 95 2.17 -9.91 5.94
C GLU A 95 2.61 -9.47 7.36
N TRP A 96 1.86 -8.59 8.01
CA TRP A 96 2.14 -8.13 9.36
C TRP A 96 2.07 -9.28 10.39
N GLU A 97 1.07 -10.15 10.28
CA GLU A 97 0.93 -11.31 11.16
C GLU A 97 2.09 -12.29 10.99
N LEU A 98 2.52 -12.53 9.74
CA LEU A 98 3.67 -13.37 9.45
C LEU A 98 4.95 -12.80 10.04
N VAL A 99 5.21 -11.51 9.84
CA VAL A 99 6.37 -10.82 10.40
C VAL A 99 6.37 -10.90 11.94
N ALA A 100 5.22 -10.65 12.58
CA ALA A 100 5.09 -10.76 14.03
C ALA A 100 5.36 -12.17 14.53
N ASN A 101 4.88 -13.20 13.83
CA ASN A 101 5.11 -14.60 14.19
C ASN A 101 6.59 -15.00 14.02
N ILE A 102 7.24 -14.59 12.94
CA ILE A 102 8.68 -14.82 12.72
C ILE A 102 9.50 -14.16 13.82
N PHE A 103 9.17 -12.91 14.16
CA PHE A 103 9.80 -12.17 15.24
C PHE A 103 9.64 -12.87 16.58
N HIS A 104 8.43 -13.32 16.91
CA HIS A 104 8.15 -14.07 18.13
C HIS A 104 8.95 -15.38 18.20
N LEU A 105 9.02 -16.14 17.12
CA LEU A 105 9.82 -17.36 17.02
C LEU A 105 11.32 -17.08 17.19
N HIS A 106 11.83 -15.97 16.67
CA HIS A 106 13.22 -15.55 16.82
C HIS A 106 13.54 -15.29 18.30
N LEU A 107 12.69 -14.56 19.01
CA LEU A 107 12.85 -14.31 20.44
C LEU A 107 12.80 -15.59 21.28
N LEU A 108 11.88 -16.51 20.97
CA LEU A 108 11.78 -17.80 21.67
C LEU A 108 13.03 -18.68 21.50
N ARG A 109 13.77 -18.51 20.41
CA ARG A 109 15.05 -19.21 20.15
C ARG A 109 16.28 -18.53 20.79
N GLY A 110 16.07 -17.53 21.63
CA GLY A 110 17.13 -16.78 22.31
C GLY A 110 17.79 -15.68 21.48
N GLY A 111 17.14 -15.27 20.37
CA GLY A 111 17.53 -14.09 19.60
C GLY A 111 17.30 -12.79 20.39
N THR A 112 18.09 -11.78 20.12
CA THR A 112 17.92 -10.43 20.68
C THR A 112 17.41 -9.48 19.62
N LEU A 113 16.87 -8.32 20.04
CA LEU A 113 16.43 -7.26 19.13
C LEU A 113 17.58 -6.75 18.22
N ASP A 114 18.78 -6.69 18.78
CA ASP A 114 19.97 -6.20 18.07
C ASP A 114 20.43 -7.14 16.94
N SER A 115 20.06 -8.44 16.99
CA SER A 115 20.42 -9.44 15.98
C SER A 115 19.51 -9.46 14.75
N ILE A 116 18.59 -8.49 14.62
CA ILE A 116 17.66 -8.37 13.49
C ILE A 116 18.07 -7.23 12.53
N GLU A 117 18.99 -6.35 12.96
CA GLU A 117 19.44 -5.21 12.14
C GLU A 117 20.64 -5.57 11.22
N ASP A 118 21.21 -6.78 11.33
CA ASP A 118 22.26 -7.32 10.45
C ASP A 118 21.67 -8.23 9.36
#